data_660db32955a150428379e22609d80bcc
#
_entry.id   660db32955a150428379e22609d80bcc
#
_cell.length_a   1.000
_cell.length_b   1.000
_cell.length_c   1.000
_cell.angle_alpha   90.00
_cell.angle_beta   90.00
_cell.angle_gamma   90.00
#
_symmetry.space_group_name_H-M   'P 1'
#
loop_
_entity.id
_entity.type
_entity.pdbx_description
1 polymer ?
#
loop_
_entity_poly.entity_id
_entity_poly.type
_entity_poly.pdbx_seq_one_letter_code
_entity_poly.pdbx_strand_id
1 'polypeptide(L)'
;MSDDSYEGATAGRVLLFNEGESVKFPTSFKNAMGTDRGLMVLVHKDRLIKIFPLDSEEVLFLSLEIGKLSNDFLTKLSQIFKRAGLVDLLFSTGVCLRGTRCFYECYFNPTQLSSDLGELESSLNVLDGVQRVLIKKVEV
;
A
#
# COMPACT_ATOMS: atom_id res chain seq x y z
N MET A 1 33.18 10.20 -5.29
CA MET A 1 33.11 8.89 -5.87
C MET A 1 31.78 8.23 -5.54
N SER A 2 31.24 7.59 -6.50
CA SER A 2 29.93 7.01 -6.35
C SER A 2 30.00 5.61 -5.75
N ASP A 3 29.09 5.30 -4.82
CA ASP A 3 28.90 3.97 -4.28
C ASP A 3 27.68 3.30 -4.85
N ASP A 4 27.41 3.57 -6.11
CA ASP A 4 26.22 3.05 -6.77
C ASP A 4 26.31 1.58 -7.11
N SER A 5 27.52 1.01 -7.07
CA SER A 5 27.67 -0.43 -7.20
C SER A 5 27.56 -1.07 -5.81
N TYR A 6 27.07 -2.28 -5.78
CA TYR A 6 27.04 -3.04 -4.56
C TYR A 6 27.44 -4.49 -4.85
N GLU A 7 28.07 -5.11 -3.87
CA GLU A 7 28.58 -6.48 -4.01
C GLU A 7 27.80 -7.49 -3.20
N GLY A 8 26.91 -7.03 -2.35
CA GLY A 8 26.08 -7.89 -1.53
C GLY A 8 24.60 -7.77 -1.85
N ALA A 9 23.79 -8.49 -1.09
CA ALA A 9 22.33 -8.43 -1.22
C ALA A 9 21.74 -7.17 -0.61
N THR A 10 22.48 -6.51 0.27
CA THR A 10 21.99 -5.32 0.96
C THR A 10 23.04 -4.22 0.97
N ALA A 11 22.55 -2.99 1.12
CA ALA A 11 23.41 -1.85 1.34
C ALA A 11 22.79 -1.01 2.48
N GLY A 12 23.64 -0.50 3.35
CA GLY A 12 23.19 0.31 4.49
C GLY A 12 23.76 1.70 4.45
N ARG A 13 23.00 2.67 4.91
CA ARG A 13 23.43 4.06 5.00
C ARG A 13 22.75 4.73 6.18
N VAL A 14 23.50 5.52 6.94
CA VAL A 14 22.94 6.31 8.02
C VAL A 14 22.33 7.59 7.46
N LEU A 15 21.10 7.87 7.87
CA LEU A 15 20.38 9.07 7.44
C LEU A 15 20.18 10.00 8.62
N LEU A 16 20.20 11.29 8.32
CA LEU A 16 19.81 12.32 9.29
C LEU A 16 18.45 12.86 8.83
N PHE A 17 17.53 12.95 9.79
CA PHE A 17 16.18 13.43 9.48
C PHE A 17 16.13 14.93 9.66
N ASN A 18 16.43 15.64 8.60
CA ASN A 18 16.38 17.09 8.57
C ASN A 18 15.15 17.54 7.80
N GLU A 19 14.32 18.33 8.46
CA GLU A 19 13.09 18.80 7.87
C GLU A 19 13.36 19.59 6.59
N GLY A 20 12.59 19.29 5.56
CA GLY A 20 12.71 19.97 4.27
C GLY A 20 13.80 19.46 3.35
N GLU A 21 14.59 18.48 3.78
CA GLU A 21 15.64 17.91 2.96
C GLU A 21 15.16 16.66 2.23
N SER A 22 15.71 16.46 1.03
CA SER A 22 15.43 15.29 0.21
C SER A 22 16.43 14.18 0.48
N VAL A 23 15.99 12.94 0.29
CA VAL A 23 16.87 11.78 0.33
C VAL A 23 17.00 11.23 -1.08
N LYS A 24 18.25 11.06 -1.53
CA LYS A 24 18.52 10.50 -2.84
C LYS A 24 18.75 8.99 -2.73
N PHE A 25 18.22 8.25 -3.68
CA PHE A 25 18.46 6.83 -3.76
C PHE A 25 19.71 6.56 -4.60
N PRO A 26 20.56 5.62 -4.16
CA PRO A 26 21.72 5.22 -4.97
C PRO A 26 21.29 4.61 -6.30
N THR A 27 22.15 4.78 -7.31
CA THR A 27 21.90 4.20 -8.62
C THR A 27 21.74 2.68 -8.56
N SER A 28 22.48 2.03 -7.67
CA SER A 28 22.36 0.57 -7.47
C SER A 28 20.93 0.18 -7.10
N PHE A 29 20.28 0.95 -6.22
CA PHE A 29 18.91 0.66 -5.83
C PHE A 29 17.95 0.90 -6.99
N LYS A 30 18.12 2.02 -7.70
CA LYS A 30 17.31 2.32 -8.87
C LYS A 30 17.38 1.20 -9.90
N ASN A 31 18.59 0.70 -10.14
CA ASN A 31 18.80 -0.40 -11.09
C ASN A 31 18.13 -1.68 -10.60
N ALA A 32 18.20 -1.96 -9.32
CA ALA A 32 17.54 -3.13 -8.74
C ALA A 32 16.03 -3.07 -8.86
N MET A 33 15.45 -1.87 -8.83
CA MET A 33 14.01 -1.68 -9.00
C MET A 33 13.54 -1.99 -10.41
N GLY A 34 14.37 -1.76 -11.41
CA GLY A 34 14.05 -2.07 -12.81
C GLY A 34 13.04 -1.16 -13.47
N THR A 35 12.67 -0.07 -12.83
CA THR A 35 11.68 0.89 -13.34
C THR A 35 11.98 2.27 -12.77
N ASP A 36 11.50 3.30 -13.44
CA ASP A 36 11.66 4.69 -12.99
C ASP A 36 10.59 5.08 -11.97
N ARG A 37 9.68 4.20 -11.67
CA ARG A 37 8.51 4.52 -10.88
C ARG A 37 8.37 3.55 -9.73
N GLY A 38 8.02 4.06 -8.56
CA GLY A 38 7.83 3.23 -7.37
C GLY A 38 6.75 3.77 -6.48
N LEU A 39 6.13 2.87 -5.74
CA LEU A 39 5.23 3.23 -4.65
C LEU A 39 6.02 3.19 -3.36
N MET A 40 6.04 4.30 -2.64
CA MET A 40 6.64 4.37 -1.31
C MET A 40 5.53 4.37 -0.27
N VAL A 41 5.56 3.38 0.62
CA VAL A 41 4.60 3.26 1.70
C VAL A 41 5.30 3.49 3.02
N LEU A 42 4.81 4.47 3.77
CA LEU A 42 5.33 4.83 5.08
C LEU A 42 4.51 4.12 6.14
N VAL A 43 5.10 3.16 6.82
CA VAL A 43 4.41 2.39 7.87
C VAL A 43 4.84 2.98 9.21
N HIS A 44 4.10 4.01 9.66
CA HIS A 44 4.52 4.85 10.79
C HIS A 44 4.66 4.06 12.09
N LYS A 45 3.73 3.16 12.37
CA LYS A 45 3.77 2.40 13.62
C LYS A 45 4.99 1.51 13.73
N ASP A 46 5.49 1.02 12.60
CA ASP A 46 6.64 0.12 12.55
C ASP A 46 7.93 0.86 12.23
N ARG A 47 7.86 2.16 11.96
CA ARG A 47 9.01 2.99 11.58
C ARG A 47 9.73 2.41 10.37
N LEU A 48 8.95 2.02 9.36
CA LEU A 48 9.45 1.40 8.15
C LEU A 48 9.00 2.16 6.92
N ILE A 49 9.84 2.11 5.90
CA ILE A 49 9.48 2.55 4.55
C ILE A 49 9.64 1.36 3.64
N LYS A 50 8.61 1.08 2.86
CA LYS A 50 8.65 0.03 1.84
C LYS A 50 8.47 0.66 0.48
N ILE A 51 9.28 0.25 -0.47
CA ILE A 51 9.23 0.76 -1.83
C ILE A 51 9.01 -0.40 -2.79
N PHE A 52 7.97 -0.28 -3.61
CA PHE A 52 7.58 -1.30 -4.58
C PHE A 52 7.76 -0.78 -5.99
N PRO A 53 8.35 -1.56 -6.91
CA PRO A 53 8.45 -1.13 -8.30
C PRO A 53 7.05 -1.07 -8.93
N LEU A 54 6.83 -0.06 -9.75
CA LEU A 54 5.57 0.12 -10.46
C LEU A 54 5.80 0.10 -11.96
N ASP A 55 4.94 -0.63 -12.66
CA ASP A 55 4.86 -0.63 -14.11
C ASP A 55 3.59 0.04 -14.61
N SER A 56 2.80 0.60 -13.71
CA SER A 56 1.57 1.33 -14.02
C SER A 56 1.69 2.80 -13.61
N GLU A 57 0.82 3.62 -14.20
CA GLU A 57 0.81 5.05 -13.91
C GLU A 57 -0.04 5.41 -12.70
N GLU A 58 -0.91 4.51 -12.29
CA GLU A 58 -1.90 4.83 -11.27
C GLU A 58 -1.92 3.77 -10.18
N VAL A 59 -1.98 4.24 -8.94
CA VAL A 59 -2.14 3.39 -7.75
C VAL A 59 -3.26 3.99 -6.93
N LEU A 60 -4.15 3.14 -6.45
CA LEU A 60 -5.22 3.54 -5.56
C LEU A 60 -4.93 3.08 -4.14
N PHE A 61 -5.32 3.90 -3.19
CA PHE A 61 -5.31 3.62 -1.76
C PHE A 61 -6.73 3.38 -1.32
N LEU A 62 -6.95 2.26 -0.62
CA LEU A 62 -8.22 1.92 -0.02
C LEU A 62 -8.04 1.81 1.49
N SER A 63 -8.89 2.51 2.23
CA SER A 63 -8.93 2.40 3.68
C SER A 63 -10.35 2.07 4.13
N LEU A 64 -10.46 1.05 4.95
CA LEU A 64 -11.71 0.64 5.58
C LEU A 64 -11.61 0.86 7.07
N GLU A 65 -12.51 1.64 7.63
CA GLU A 65 -12.67 1.73 9.07
C GLU A 65 -13.68 0.67 9.48
N ILE A 66 -13.29 -0.19 10.41
CA ILE A 66 -14.08 -1.34 10.82
C ILE A 66 -14.10 -1.44 12.34
N GLY A 67 -15.15 -2.06 12.88
CA GLY A 67 -15.26 -2.23 14.33
C GLY A 67 -14.35 -3.31 14.88
N LYS A 68 -14.13 -4.38 14.10
CA LYS A 68 -13.31 -5.50 14.54
C LYS A 68 -12.64 -6.15 13.33
N LEU A 69 -11.33 -6.30 13.43
CA LEU A 69 -10.55 -7.00 12.42
C LEU A 69 -10.53 -8.49 12.79
N SER A 70 -11.39 -9.28 12.17
CA SER A 70 -11.53 -10.71 12.45
C SER A 70 -11.22 -11.53 11.21
N ASN A 71 -10.97 -12.82 11.39
CA ASN A 71 -10.77 -13.73 10.28
C ASN A 71 -12.00 -13.81 9.38
N ASP A 72 -13.18 -13.78 9.97
CA ASP A 72 -14.44 -13.80 9.22
C ASP A 72 -14.55 -12.56 8.33
N PHE A 73 -14.25 -11.39 8.88
CA PHE A 73 -14.24 -10.16 8.11
C PHE A 73 -13.25 -10.25 6.93
N LEU A 74 -12.02 -10.69 7.20
CA LEU A 74 -11.00 -10.81 6.17
C LEU A 74 -11.37 -11.80 5.09
N THR A 75 -12.04 -12.89 5.44
CA THR A 75 -12.53 -13.86 4.46
C THR A 75 -13.57 -13.24 3.54
N LYS A 76 -14.53 -12.51 4.11
CA LYS A 76 -15.57 -11.84 3.32
C LYS A 76 -15.00 -10.74 2.44
N LEU A 77 -14.05 -9.97 2.97
CA LEU A 77 -13.35 -8.95 2.20
C LEU A 77 -12.61 -9.56 1.01
N SER A 78 -11.92 -10.66 1.26
CA SER A 78 -11.19 -11.37 0.22
C SER A 78 -12.11 -11.83 -0.91
N GLN A 79 -13.31 -12.28 -0.57
CA GLN A 79 -14.31 -12.69 -1.58
C GLN A 79 -14.79 -11.50 -2.42
N ILE A 80 -14.98 -10.35 -1.80
CA ILE A 80 -15.35 -9.13 -2.53
C ILE A 80 -14.24 -8.72 -3.48
N PHE A 81 -13.01 -8.71 -3.02
CA PHE A 81 -11.86 -8.38 -3.85
C PHE A 81 -11.74 -9.33 -5.03
N LYS A 82 -11.86 -10.62 -4.78
CA LYS A 82 -11.76 -11.63 -5.83
C LYS A 82 -12.84 -11.43 -6.92
N ARG A 83 -14.07 -11.16 -6.51
CA ARG A 83 -15.17 -10.91 -7.47
C ARG A 83 -14.94 -9.65 -8.28
N ALA A 84 -14.29 -8.65 -7.70
CA ALA A 84 -13.96 -7.41 -8.39
C ALA A 84 -12.72 -7.52 -9.29
N GLY A 85 -12.04 -8.66 -9.28
CA GLY A 85 -10.82 -8.84 -10.04
C GLY A 85 -9.58 -8.30 -9.34
N LEU A 86 -9.72 -7.91 -8.08
CA LEU A 86 -8.61 -7.36 -7.28
C LEU A 86 -7.89 -8.52 -6.61
N VAL A 87 -6.90 -9.06 -7.31
CA VAL A 87 -6.17 -10.25 -6.85
C VAL A 87 -4.75 -9.95 -6.39
N ASP A 88 -4.16 -8.86 -6.88
CA ASP A 88 -2.79 -8.46 -6.55
C ASP A 88 -2.79 -7.14 -5.81
N LEU A 89 -2.43 -7.17 -4.54
CA LEU A 89 -2.23 -5.96 -3.75
C LEU A 89 -0.74 -5.68 -3.68
N LEU A 90 -0.39 -4.41 -3.87
CA LEU A 90 1.00 -3.98 -3.71
C LEU A 90 1.40 -4.05 -2.25
N PHE A 91 0.50 -3.62 -1.37
CA PHE A 91 0.71 -3.66 0.07
C PHE A 91 -0.64 -3.66 0.76
N SER A 92 -0.73 -4.37 1.87
CA SER A 92 -1.91 -4.31 2.72
C SER A 92 -1.53 -4.46 4.19
N THR A 93 -2.31 -3.84 5.06
CA THR A 93 -2.10 -3.94 6.50
C THR A 93 -3.40 -3.75 7.25
N GLY A 94 -3.50 -4.41 8.42
CA GLY A 94 -4.58 -4.19 9.36
C GLY A 94 -4.02 -3.63 10.65
N VAL A 95 -4.63 -2.57 11.15
CA VAL A 95 -4.21 -1.90 12.38
C VAL A 95 -5.40 -1.66 13.26
N CYS A 96 -5.31 -2.04 14.53
CA CYS A 96 -6.33 -1.71 15.50
C CYS A 96 -5.76 -0.70 16.50
N LEU A 97 -6.47 0.41 16.64
CA LEU A 97 -6.14 1.42 17.64
C LEU A 97 -6.80 1.05 18.94
N ARG A 98 -6.43 1.76 20.00
CA ARG A 98 -7.02 1.53 21.33
C ARG A 98 -8.53 1.59 21.26
N GLY A 99 -9.18 0.64 21.92
CA GLY A 99 -10.63 0.54 21.95
C GLY A 99 -11.14 -0.32 20.81
N THR A 100 -12.05 0.24 19.99
CA THR A 100 -12.83 -0.53 19.04
C THR A 100 -12.64 -0.09 17.59
N ARG A 101 -11.60 0.68 17.30
CA ARG A 101 -11.35 1.17 15.94
C ARG A 101 -10.24 0.39 15.29
N CYS A 102 -10.58 -0.28 14.21
CA CYS A 102 -9.59 -0.96 13.37
C CYS A 102 -9.66 -0.40 11.96
N PHE A 103 -8.53 -0.46 11.28
CA PHE A 103 -8.43 -0.03 9.89
C PHE A 103 -7.78 -1.14 9.08
N TYR A 104 -8.35 -1.39 7.91
CA TYR A 104 -7.69 -2.19 6.89
C TYR A 104 -7.31 -1.26 5.76
N GLU A 105 -6.04 -1.28 5.36
CA GLU A 105 -5.54 -0.40 4.30
C GLU A 105 -4.80 -1.21 3.26
N CYS A 106 -4.98 -0.86 2.00
CA CYS A 106 -4.24 -1.50 0.93
C CYS A 106 -4.00 -0.55 -0.24
N TYR A 107 -3.02 -0.91 -1.05
CA TYR A 107 -2.63 -0.19 -2.26
C TYR A 107 -2.68 -1.15 -3.43
N PHE A 108 -3.26 -0.72 -4.53
CA PHE A 108 -3.42 -1.59 -5.69
C PHE A 108 -3.46 -0.82 -7.00
N ASN A 109 -3.15 -1.54 -8.07
CA ASN A 109 -3.27 -1.05 -9.43
C ASN A 109 -4.70 -1.26 -9.90
N PRO A 110 -5.43 -0.17 -10.24
CA PRO A 110 -6.85 -0.30 -10.61
C PRO A 110 -7.08 -0.99 -11.95
N THR A 111 -6.07 -1.16 -12.79
CA THR A 111 -6.27 -1.78 -14.11
C THR A 111 -6.66 -3.24 -14.01
N GLN A 112 -6.43 -3.90 -12.88
CA GLN A 112 -6.82 -5.29 -12.69
C GLN A 112 -8.32 -5.48 -12.40
N LEU A 113 -9.04 -4.40 -12.06
CA LEU A 113 -10.45 -4.50 -11.70
C LEU A 113 -11.28 -4.93 -12.89
N SER A 114 -12.17 -5.90 -12.66
CA SER A 114 -13.13 -6.37 -13.64
C SER A 114 -14.46 -5.62 -13.56
N SER A 115 -14.73 -4.98 -12.43
CA SER A 115 -15.89 -4.11 -12.21
C SER A 115 -15.43 -2.68 -12.07
N ASP A 116 -16.33 -1.72 -12.15
CA ASP A 116 -15.94 -0.34 -11.93
C ASP A 116 -15.71 -0.06 -10.43
N LEU A 117 -15.02 1.03 -10.17
CA LEU A 117 -14.64 1.38 -8.82
C LEU A 117 -15.84 1.67 -7.93
N GLY A 118 -16.91 2.23 -8.51
CA GLY A 118 -18.14 2.49 -7.77
C GLY A 118 -18.81 1.21 -7.28
N GLU A 119 -18.77 0.16 -8.07
CA GLU A 119 -19.31 -1.14 -7.67
C GLU A 119 -18.51 -1.74 -6.53
N LEU A 120 -17.19 -1.62 -6.59
CA LEU A 120 -16.32 -2.09 -5.51
C LEU A 120 -16.64 -1.32 -4.22
N GLU A 121 -16.72 0.00 -4.30
CA GLU A 121 -17.03 0.84 -3.15
C GLU A 121 -18.38 0.48 -2.54
N SER A 122 -19.40 0.28 -3.39
CA SER A 122 -20.73 -0.11 -2.93
C SER A 122 -20.72 -1.45 -2.21
N SER A 123 -20.00 -2.43 -2.75
CA SER A 123 -19.88 -3.75 -2.13
C SER A 123 -19.19 -3.67 -0.77
N LEU A 124 -18.19 -2.80 -0.65
CA LEU A 124 -17.48 -2.61 0.62
C LEU A 124 -18.34 -1.90 1.65
N ASN A 125 -19.15 -0.93 1.22
CA ASN A 125 -20.01 -0.18 2.14
C ASN A 125 -21.09 -1.05 2.78
N VAL A 126 -21.53 -2.12 2.13
CA VAL A 126 -22.55 -3.01 2.68
C VAL A 126 -21.97 -4.20 3.42
N LEU A 127 -20.65 -4.34 3.43
CA LEU A 127 -19.99 -5.40 4.17
C LEU A 127 -20.16 -5.18 5.67
N ASP A 128 -20.62 -6.22 6.36
CA ASP A 128 -20.88 -6.15 7.80
C ASP A 128 -19.59 -5.76 8.56
N GLY A 129 -19.74 -4.78 9.43
CA GLY A 129 -18.62 -4.27 10.23
C GLY A 129 -17.89 -3.08 9.64
N VAL A 130 -18.12 -2.75 8.38
CA VAL A 130 -17.52 -1.58 7.74
C VAL A 130 -18.27 -0.34 8.16
N GLN A 131 -17.55 0.63 8.71
CA GLN A 131 -18.09 1.90 9.16
C GLN A 131 -17.81 3.03 8.19
N ARG A 132 -16.71 2.92 7.45
CA ARG A 132 -16.32 3.95 6.49
C ARG A 132 -15.42 3.36 5.42
N VAL A 133 -15.63 3.80 4.18
CA VAL A 133 -14.80 3.43 3.02
C VAL A 133 -14.17 4.70 2.46
N LEU A 134 -12.87 4.68 2.28
CA LEU A 134 -12.13 5.75 1.61
C LEU A 134 -11.30 5.15 0.49
N ILE A 135 -11.50 5.63 -0.72
CA ILE A 135 -10.68 5.25 -1.87
C ILE A 135 -10.15 6.53 -2.50
N LYS A 136 -8.85 6.61 -2.69
CA LYS A 136 -8.25 7.79 -3.31
C LYS A 136 -7.03 7.41 -4.14
N LYS A 137 -6.74 8.27 -5.11
CA LYS A 137 -5.54 8.13 -5.92
C LYS A 137 -4.31 8.53 -5.10
N VAL A 138 -3.26 7.73 -5.20
CA VAL A 138 -1.98 8.05 -4.57
C VAL A 138 -1.28 9.10 -5.43
N GLU A 139 -0.87 10.21 -4.82
CA GLU A 139 -0.24 11.30 -5.53
C GLU A 139 1.26 11.06 -5.73
N VAL A 140 1.76 11.64 -6.80
CA VAL A 140 3.19 11.64 -7.10
C VAL A 140 3.93 12.57 -6.16
#